data_0615fe44bb1340a116b99dfa3be32834
#
_entry.id   0615fe44bb1340a116b99dfa3be32834
#
_cell.length_a   1.000
_cell.length_b   1.000
_cell.length_c   1.000
_cell.angle_alpha   90.00
_cell.angle_beta   90.00
_cell.angle_gamma   90.00
#
_symmetry.space_group_name_H-M   'P 1'
#
loop_
_entity.id
_entity.type
_entity.pdbx_description
1 polymer ?
#
loop_
_entity_poly.entity_id
_entity_poly.type
_entity_poly.pdbx_seq_one_letter_code
_entity_poly.pdbx_strand_id
1 'polypeptide(L)'
;GLTTRQKMKKYRAFYIMFIPLFLCLILFSYLPMFGILYAFTDYTPFKPAQFVGLQNFQKLFSQAGFWKAFFNTLQISITKLVIDTLGSIVLALLLDELHFKWFKKISQTIIYIPHFMSWVVVASIFTMFLSPKNGLINGVITALGGDSIYFLANEKWWRPIFYMIAVWKDIGWGTIIYIAALSGVDMEQHEAAVLDGATRFQRVIYLTLPAISGTIVTVFILNLAKVLNLFDPVWVLQNSMVINTSDVLETYVYLIGISGSKYGLSTAAGLFKSVISILLVAIGNKLSKKLTGEEVL
;
A
#
# COMPACT_ATOMS: atom_id res chain seq x y z
N GLY A 1 -13.39 45.10 -8.84
CA GLY A 1 -12.91 43.74 -9.11
C GLY A 1 -13.50 43.20 -10.42
N LEU A 2 -12.77 42.33 -11.14
CA LEU A 2 -13.26 41.72 -12.38
C LEU A 2 -14.53 40.89 -12.10
N THR A 3 -15.55 41.02 -12.97
CA THR A 3 -16.74 40.15 -12.90
C THR A 3 -16.36 38.68 -13.18
N THR A 4 -17.18 37.72 -12.74
CA THR A 4 -16.95 36.27 -12.96
C THR A 4 -16.74 35.95 -14.45
N ARG A 5 -17.50 36.58 -15.35
CA ARG A 5 -17.37 36.42 -16.79
C ARG A 5 -16.02 36.94 -17.33
N GLN A 6 -15.54 38.07 -16.82
CA GLN A 6 -14.22 38.62 -17.18
C GLN A 6 -13.09 37.73 -16.67
N LYS A 7 -13.20 37.15 -15.46
CA LYS A 7 -12.24 36.18 -14.92
C LYS A 7 -12.20 34.92 -15.79
N MET A 8 -13.36 34.35 -16.15
CA MET A 8 -13.42 33.18 -17.03
C MET A 8 -12.77 33.45 -18.40
N LYS A 9 -13.00 34.66 -18.98
CA LYS A 9 -12.37 35.03 -20.26
C LYS A 9 -10.86 35.19 -20.14
N LYS A 10 -10.37 35.78 -19.04
CA LYS A 10 -8.96 35.96 -18.74
C LYS A 10 -8.24 34.61 -18.56
N TYR A 11 -8.88 33.66 -17.91
CA TYR A 11 -8.29 32.34 -17.57
C TYR A 11 -8.75 31.23 -18.53
N ARG A 12 -9.28 31.57 -19.71
CA ARG A 12 -9.81 30.60 -20.69
C ARG A 12 -8.80 29.47 -21.02
N ALA A 13 -7.52 29.80 -21.18
CA ALA A 13 -6.50 28.82 -21.49
C ALA A 13 -6.39 27.74 -20.41
N PHE A 14 -6.43 28.11 -19.13
CA PHE A 14 -6.40 27.15 -18.02
C PHE A 14 -7.63 26.23 -18.01
N TYR A 15 -8.82 26.77 -18.29
CA TYR A 15 -10.04 25.94 -18.37
C TYR A 15 -9.95 24.96 -19.54
N ILE A 16 -9.46 25.37 -20.71
CA ILE A 16 -9.30 24.49 -21.87
C ILE A 16 -8.29 23.35 -21.54
N MET A 17 -7.18 23.67 -20.85
CA MET A 17 -6.19 22.65 -20.42
C MET A 17 -6.76 21.71 -19.36
N PHE A 18 -7.70 22.16 -18.53
CA PHE A 18 -8.32 21.34 -17.48
C PHE A 18 -9.41 20.39 -18.02
N ILE A 19 -10.08 20.74 -19.15
CA ILE A 19 -11.18 19.96 -19.72
C ILE A 19 -10.80 18.50 -19.98
N PRO A 20 -9.69 18.14 -20.64
CA PRO A 20 -9.32 16.75 -20.88
C PRO A 20 -9.15 15.96 -19.58
N LEU A 21 -8.48 16.55 -18.58
CA LEU A 21 -8.30 15.94 -17.27
C LEU A 21 -9.64 15.69 -16.57
N PHE A 22 -10.52 16.69 -16.59
CA PHE A 22 -11.84 16.61 -15.98
C PHE A 22 -12.74 15.57 -16.66
N LEU A 23 -12.70 15.49 -17.99
CA LEU A 23 -13.41 14.45 -18.75
C LEU A 23 -12.89 13.04 -18.41
N CYS A 24 -11.57 12.85 -18.36
CA CYS A 24 -10.98 11.59 -17.93
C CYS A 24 -11.44 11.19 -16.52
N LEU A 25 -11.47 12.15 -15.60
CA LEU A 25 -11.89 11.91 -14.23
C LEU A 25 -13.38 11.51 -14.18
N ILE A 26 -14.25 12.18 -14.91
CA ILE A 26 -15.68 11.80 -14.99
C ILE A 26 -15.83 10.41 -15.60
N LEU A 27 -15.21 10.14 -16.75
CA LEU A 27 -15.40 8.90 -17.48
C LEU A 27 -14.82 7.68 -16.76
N PHE A 28 -13.66 7.81 -16.11
CA PHE A 28 -12.94 6.68 -15.54
C PHE A 28 -13.06 6.55 -14.02
N SER A 29 -13.49 7.62 -13.32
CA SER A 29 -13.69 7.56 -11.87
C SER A 29 -15.17 7.67 -11.48
N TYR A 30 -15.88 8.70 -11.95
CA TYR A 30 -17.27 8.92 -11.51
C TYR A 30 -18.27 8.01 -12.22
N LEU A 31 -18.16 7.83 -13.55
CA LEU A 31 -19.09 6.98 -14.30
C LEU A 31 -19.10 5.52 -13.80
N PRO A 32 -17.95 4.86 -13.52
CA PRO A 32 -17.95 3.52 -12.96
C PRO A 32 -18.58 3.42 -11.57
N MET A 33 -18.68 4.51 -10.80
CA MET A 33 -19.34 4.48 -9.47
C MET A 33 -20.83 4.08 -9.57
N PHE A 34 -21.50 4.32 -10.69
CA PHE A 34 -22.84 3.80 -10.91
C PHE A 34 -22.90 2.25 -10.89
N GLY A 35 -21.78 1.59 -11.16
CA GLY A 35 -21.64 0.15 -11.00
C GLY A 35 -21.88 -0.36 -9.57
N ILE A 36 -21.83 0.50 -8.55
CA ILE A 36 -22.18 0.17 -7.16
C ILE A 36 -23.61 -0.38 -7.07
N LEU A 37 -24.52 0.08 -7.93
CA LEU A 37 -25.89 -0.39 -7.97
C LEU A 37 -26.00 -1.91 -8.21
N TYR A 38 -25.03 -2.49 -8.91
CA TYR A 38 -25.00 -3.95 -9.13
C TYR A 38 -24.86 -4.75 -7.84
N ALA A 39 -24.36 -4.17 -6.76
CA ALA A 39 -24.33 -4.81 -5.44
C ALA A 39 -25.72 -5.23 -4.94
N PHE A 40 -26.75 -4.51 -5.39
CA PHE A 40 -28.15 -4.71 -4.99
C PHE A 40 -28.99 -5.43 -6.04
N THR A 41 -28.35 -5.97 -7.09
CA THR A 41 -29.02 -6.66 -8.19
C THR A 41 -28.44 -8.06 -8.40
N ASP A 42 -29.17 -8.91 -9.10
CA ASP A 42 -28.70 -10.21 -9.58
C ASP A 42 -28.06 -10.14 -10.97
N TYR A 43 -27.37 -9.03 -11.24
CA TYR A 43 -26.80 -8.75 -12.54
C TYR A 43 -25.90 -9.86 -13.05
N THR A 44 -26.17 -10.28 -14.27
CA THR A 44 -25.31 -11.12 -15.10
C THR A 44 -25.32 -10.56 -16.52
N PRO A 45 -24.26 -10.75 -17.35
CA PRO A 45 -24.21 -10.22 -18.73
C PRO A 45 -25.30 -10.74 -19.65
N PHE A 46 -25.97 -11.83 -19.27
CA PHE A 46 -26.89 -12.58 -20.15
C PHE A 46 -28.36 -12.35 -19.86
N LYS A 47 -28.71 -11.59 -18.79
CA LYS A 47 -30.08 -11.29 -18.44
C LYS A 47 -30.23 -9.89 -17.84
N PRO A 48 -31.42 -9.27 -17.96
CA PRO A 48 -31.71 -8.00 -17.29
C PRO A 48 -31.50 -8.11 -15.78
N ALA A 49 -30.84 -7.11 -15.19
CA ALA A 49 -30.61 -7.03 -13.75
C ALA A 49 -31.96 -6.83 -13.02
N GLN A 50 -32.25 -7.67 -12.05
CA GLN A 50 -33.39 -7.51 -11.15
C GLN A 50 -32.88 -7.03 -9.78
N PHE A 51 -33.65 -6.15 -9.15
CA PHE A 51 -33.33 -5.66 -7.82
C PHE A 51 -33.59 -6.76 -6.78
N VAL A 52 -32.54 -7.13 -6.05
CA VAL A 52 -32.58 -8.19 -5.01
C VAL A 52 -32.29 -7.66 -3.60
N GLY A 53 -32.17 -6.33 -3.44
CA GLY A 53 -31.88 -5.70 -2.16
C GLY A 53 -30.54 -6.18 -1.57
N LEU A 54 -30.55 -6.63 -0.32
CA LEU A 54 -29.34 -7.03 0.42
C LEU A 54 -28.95 -8.51 0.26
N GLN A 55 -29.58 -9.27 -0.65
CA GLN A 55 -29.31 -10.71 -0.79
C GLN A 55 -27.85 -11.02 -1.12
N ASN A 56 -27.17 -10.18 -1.92
CA ASN A 56 -25.76 -10.36 -2.22
C ASN A 56 -24.89 -10.24 -0.97
N PHE A 57 -25.21 -9.31 -0.07
CA PHE A 57 -24.49 -9.15 1.21
C PHE A 57 -24.74 -10.34 2.14
N GLN A 58 -25.99 -10.82 2.24
CA GLN A 58 -26.31 -12.00 3.02
C GLN A 58 -25.55 -13.24 2.52
N LYS A 59 -25.55 -13.46 1.19
CA LYS A 59 -24.76 -14.53 0.56
C LYS A 59 -23.27 -14.37 0.80
N LEU A 60 -22.74 -13.14 0.71
CA LEU A 60 -21.34 -12.84 0.93
C LEU A 60 -20.92 -13.19 2.36
N PHE A 61 -21.67 -12.70 3.34
CA PHE A 61 -21.34 -12.88 4.76
C PHE A 61 -21.53 -14.32 5.24
N SER A 62 -22.32 -15.14 4.53
CA SER A 62 -22.45 -16.58 4.81
C SER A 62 -21.27 -17.42 4.29
N GLN A 63 -20.38 -16.84 3.45
CA GLN A 63 -19.25 -17.56 2.86
C GLN A 63 -18.03 -17.51 3.77
N ALA A 64 -17.56 -18.66 4.25
CA ALA A 64 -16.35 -18.76 5.06
C ALA A 64 -15.09 -18.25 4.29
N GLY A 65 -15.02 -18.46 2.96
CA GLY A 65 -13.95 -17.96 2.11
C GLY A 65 -13.82 -16.44 2.11
N PHE A 66 -14.96 -15.73 2.14
CA PHE A 66 -14.98 -14.27 2.23
C PHE A 66 -14.30 -13.77 3.53
N TRP A 67 -14.69 -14.31 4.66
CA TRP A 67 -14.13 -13.92 5.95
C TRP A 67 -12.64 -14.26 6.04
N LYS A 68 -12.25 -15.41 5.48
CA LYS A 68 -10.84 -15.79 5.41
C LYS A 68 -10.03 -14.79 4.59
N ALA A 69 -10.49 -14.43 3.40
CA ALA A 69 -9.85 -13.42 2.56
C ALA A 69 -9.82 -12.04 3.25
N PHE A 70 -10.88 -11.67 3.96
CA PHE A 70 -10.95 -10.43 4.73
C PHE A 70 -9.89 -10.38 5.84
N PHE A 71 -9.81 -11.40 6.69
CA PHE A 71 -8.82 -11.44 7.77
C PHE A 71 -7.39 -11.55 7.26
N ASN A 72 -7.16 -12.31 6.18
CA ASN A 72 -5.87 -12.33 5.49
C ASN A 72 -5.48 -10.93 5.00
N THR A 73 -6.43 -10.21 4.37
CA THR A 73 -6.20 -8.83 3.91
C THR A 73 -5.75 -7.94 5.05
N LEU A 74 -6.50 -7.93 6.15
CA LEU A 74 -6.15 -7.11 7.31
C LEU A 74 -4.78 -7.47 7.87
N GLN A 75 -4.50 -8.75 8.06
CA GLN A 75 -3.23 -9.21 8.62
C GLN A 75 -2.06 -8.85 7.71
N ILE A 76 -2.17 -9.15 6.41
CA ILE A 76 -1.09 -8.88 5.44
C ILE A 76 -0.89 -7.37 5.29
N SER A 77 -1.97 -6.61 5.13
CA SER A 77 -1.90 -5.16 4.90
C SER A 77 -1.35 -4.39 6.08
N ILE A 78 -1.87 -4.67 7.29
CA ILE A 78 -1.45 -3.94 8.48
C ILE A 78 0.00 -4.27 8.82
N THR A 79 0.38 -5.56 8.74
CA THR A 79 1.77 -5.97 8.97
C THR A 79 2.72 -5.30 7.96
N LYS A 80 2.35 -5.32 6.66
CA LYS A 80 3.12 -4.63 5.61
C LYS A 80 3.23 -3.13 5.91
N LEU A 81 2.12 -2.46 6.23
CA LEU A 81 2.09 -1.02 6.50
C LEU A 81 3.03 -0.64 7.65
N VAL A 82 3.02 -1.41 8.75
CA VAL A 82 3.89 -1.17 9.90
C VAL A 82 5.35 -1.36 9.52
N ILE A 83 5.70 -2.46 8.85
CA ILE A 83 7.08 -2.75 8.46
C ILE A 83 7.59 -1.71 7.45
N ASP A 84 6.79 -1.35 6.45
CA ASP A 84 7.16 -0.33 5.45
C ASP A 84 7.37 1.04 6.11
N THR A 85 6.50 1.45 7.03
CA THR A 85 6.62 2.73 7.72
C THR A 85 7.88 2.77 8.59
N LEU A 86 8.04 1.79 9.47
CA LEU A 86 9.21 1.72 10.36
C LEU A 86 10.52 1.59 9.56
N GLY A 87 10.54 0.72 8.56
CA GLY A 87 11.69 0.52 7.70
C GLY A 87 12.07 1.78 6.93
N SER A 88 11.09 2.50 6.37
CA SER A 88 11.33 3.76 5.65
C SER A 88 11.88 4.86 6.56
N ILE A 89 11.39 4.97 7.80
CA ILE A 89 11.92 5.93 8.79
C ILE A 89 13.36 5.58 9.15
N VAL A 90 13.63 4.31 9.50
CA VAL A 90 14.99 3.85 9.85
C VAL A 90 15.94 4.08 8.68
N LEU A 91 15.54 3.75 7.46
CA LEU A 91 16.36 3.93 6.28
C LEU A 91 16.62 5.42 5.99
N ALA A 92 15.62 6.30 6.21
CA ALA A 92 15.78 7.74 6.06
C ALA A 92 16.81 8.29 7.04
N LEU A 93 16.72 7.89 8.31
CA LEU A 93 17.68 8.28 9.35
C LEU A 93 19.10 7.81 9.01
N LEU A 94 19.25 6.54 8.57
CA LEU A 94 20.56 6.01 8.15
C LEU A 94 21.14 6.75 6.95
N LEU A 95 20.32 7.07 5.95
CA LEU A 95 20.76 7.83 4.78
C LEU A 95 21.07 9.28 5.12
N ASP A 96 20.39 9.86 6.11
CA ASP A 96 20.65 11.25 6.52
C ASP A 96 21.99 11.39 7.23
N GLU A 97 22.40 10.42 8.01
CA GLU A 97 23.70 10.35 8.68
C GLU A 97 24.91 10.18 7.72
N LEU A 98 24.67 9.91 6.42
CA LEU A 98 25.75 9.74 5.45
C LEU A 98 26.41 11.08 5.10
N HIS A 99 27.66 11.26 5.48
CA HIS A 99 28.44 12.49 5.27
C HIS A 99 28.90 12.67 3.81
N PHE A 100 29.21 11.59 3.11
CA PHE A 100 29.70 11.64 1.73
C PHE A 100 28.53 11.81 0.75
N LYS A 101 28.37 12.99 0.16
CA LYS A 101 27.26 13.35 -0.75
C LYS A 101 27.12 12.38 -1.93
N TRP A 102 28.23 11.96 -2.55
CA TRP A 102 28.20 11.03 -3.68
C TRP A 102 27.71 9.64 -3.26
N PHE A 103 28.17 9.14 -2.11
CA PHE A 103 27.75 7.85 -1.56
C PHE A 103 26.26 7.86 -1.16
N LYS A 104 25.82 8.95 -0.50
CA LYS A 104 24.38 9.18 -0.20
C LYS A 104 23.55 9.10 -1.48
N LYS A 105 23.96 9.81 -2.55
CA LYS A 105 23.25 9.82 -3.83
C LYS A 105 23.20 8.45 -4.50
N ILE A 106 24.32 7.71 -4.54
CA ILE A 106 24.36 6.35 -5.11
C ILE A 106 23.48 5.40 -4.30
N SER A 107 23.59 5.41 -2.96
CA SER A 107 22.76 4.59 -2.09
C SER A 107 21.27 4.86 -2.30
N GLN A 108 20.87 6.12 -2.35
CA GLN A 108 19.48 6.51 -2.66
C GLN A 108 19.04 5.96 -4.01
N THR A 109 19.86 6.09 -5.06
CA THR A 109 19.52 5.59 -6.40
C THR A 109 19.29 4.07 -6.38
N ILE A 110 20.20 3.30 -5.77
CA ILE A 110 20.09 1.84 -5.69
C ILE A 110 18.83 1.41 -4.93
N ILE A 111 18.53 2.08 -3.81
CA ILE A 111 17.39 1.75 -2.93
C ILE A 111 16.06 2.13 -3.59
N TYR A 112 16.04 3.15 -4.46
CA TYR A 112 14.81 3.59 -5.13
C TYR A 112 14.46 2.77 -6.37
N ILE A 113 15.44 2.18 -7.06
CA ILE A 113 15.22 1.41 -8.31
C ILE A 113 14.15 0.33 -8.17
N PRO A 114 14.08 -0.51 -7.11
CA PRO A 114 13.10 -1.58 -7.02
C PRO A 114 11.64 -1.09 -7.10
N HIS A 115 11.35 0.11 -6.60
CA HIS A 115 10.00 0.67 -6.63
C HIS A 115 9.45 0.82 -8.06
N PHE A 116 10.31 1.15 -9.02
CA PHE A 116 9.90 1.35 -10.42
C PHE A 116 9.69 0.06 -11.20
N MET A 117 10.04 -1.09 -10.63
CA MET A 117 9.79 -2.39 -11.26
C MET A 117 8.33 -2.80 -11.12
N SER A 118 7.75 -3.42 -12.15
CA SER A 118 6.40 -4.01 -12.02
C SER A 118 6.41 -5.20 -11.06
N TRP A 119 5.29 -5.46 -10.40
CA TRP A 119 5.15 -6.62 -9.52
C TRP A 119 5.39 -7.96 -10.25
N VAL A 120 5.04 -8.05 -11.54
CA VAL A 120 5.29 -9.25 -12.37
C VAL A 120 6.80 -9.50 -12.49
N VAL A 121 7.58 -8.46 -12.77
CA VAL A 121 9.05 -8.60 -12.89
C VAL A 121 9.66 -8.96 -11.53
N VAL A 122 9.25 -8.29 -10.46
CA VAL A 122 9.70 -8.59 -9.10
C VAL A 122 9.38 -10.04 -8.73
N ALA A 123 8.14 -10.47 -8.93
CA ALA A 123 7.73 -11.85 -8.66
C ALA A 123 8.56 -12.87 -9.45
N SER A 124 8.84 -12.61 -10.73
CA SER A 124 9.64 -13.49 -11.58
C SER A 124 11.07 -13.63 -11.07
N ILE A 125 11.72 -12.53 -10.66
CA ILE A 125 13.06 -12.53 -10.07
C ILE A 125 13.10 -13.38 -8.79
N PHE A 126 12.19 -13.12 -7.86
CA PHE A 126 12.19 -13.84 -6.59
C PHE A 126 11.76 -15.31 -6.73
N THR A 127 10.84 -15.61 -7.65
CA THR A 127 10.49 -17.00 -7.97
C THR A 127 11.71 -17.78 -8.49
N MET A 128 12.53 -17.14 -9.32
CA MET A 128 13.77 -17.74 -9.81
C MET A 128 14.79 -17.94 -8.69
N PHE A 129 15.01 -16.94 -7.83
CA PHE A 129 15.97 -17.02 -6.70
C PHE A 129 15.56 -18.04 -5.65
N LEU A 130 14.25 -18.18 -5.39
CA LEU A 130 13.68 -19.06 -4.38
C LEU A 130 13.29 -20.44 -4.95
N SER A 131 13.55 -20.69 -6.24
CA SER A 131 13.22 -21.97 -6.89
C SER A 131 13.82 -23.16 -6.14
N PRO A 132 13.05 -24.22 -5.86
CA PRO A 132 13.56 -25.38 -5.14
C PRO A 132 14.63 -26.18 -5.92
N LYS A 133 14.61 -26.12 -7.26
CA LYS A 133 15.52 -26.89 -8.12
C LYS A 133 16.81 -26.13 -8.44
N ASN A 134 16.69 -24.89 -8.93
CA ASN A 134 17.80 -24.13 -9.50
C ASN A 134 17.94 -22.75 -8.87
N GLY A 135 17.26 -22.48 -7.74
CA GLY A 135 17.31 -21.16 -7.07
C GLY A 135 18.61 -20.98 -6.29
N LEU A 136 19.11 -19.76 -6.32
CA LEU A 136 20.34 -19.39 -5.62
C LEU A 136 20.25 -19.71 -4.10
N ILE A 137 19.11 -19.39 -3.48
CA ILE A 137 18.91 -19.60 -2.03
C ILE A 137 18.90 -21.08 -1.69
N ASN A 138 18.18 -21.90 -2.44
CA ASN A 138 18.16 -23.34 -2.24
C ASN A 138 19.51 -23.98 -2.59
N GLY A 139 20.23 -23.45 -3.55
CA GLY A 139 21.60 -23.88 -3.88
C GLY A 139 22.55 -23.70 -2.68
N VAL A 140 22.46 -22.58 -1.95
CA VAL A 140 23.24 -22.35 -0.73
C VAL A 140 22.78 -23.30 0.40
N ILE A 141 21.46 -23.46 0.60
CA ILE A 141 20.92 -24.36 1.63
C ILE A 141 21.42 -25.80 1.43
N THR A 142 21.33 -26.32 0.19
CA THR A 142 21.77 -27.68 -0.13
C THR A 142 23.29 -27.85 -0.06
N ALA A 143 24.05 -26.83 -0.45
CA ALA A 143 25.51 -26.84 -0.29
C ALA A 143 25.96 -26.87 1.17
N LEU A 144 25.14 -26.35 2.10
CA LEU A 144 25.35 -26.41 3.56
C LEU A 144 24.77 -27.69 4.19
N GLY A 145 24.26 -28.64 3.38
CA GLY A 145 23.74 -29.93 3.86
C GLY A 145 22.26 -29.90 4.28
N GLY A 146 21.54 -28.81 4.00
CA GLY A 146 20.09 -28.72 4.26
C GLY A 146 19.24 -29.23 3.10
N ASP A 147 17.95 -29.44 3.37
CA ASP A 147 16.98 -29.83 2.36
C ASP A 147 16.41 -28.59 1.61
N SER A 148 16.11 -28.79 0.31
CA SER A 148 15.50 -27.75 -0.51
C SER A 148 14.09 -27.37 -0.01
N ILE A 149 13.80 -26.07 0.08
CA ILE A 149 12.55 -25.53 0.60
C ILE A 149 11.72 -24.94 -0.53
N TYR A 150 10.44 -25.32 -0.60
CA TYR A 150 9.44 -24.73 -1.51
C TYR A 150 8.87 -23.44 -0.90
N PHE A 151 9.68 -22.39 -0.84
CA PHE A 151 9.35 -21.14 -0.14
C PHE A 151 7.99 -20.56 -0.50
N LEU A 152 7.71 -20.37 -1.79
CA LEU A 152 6.47 -19.76 -2.28
C LEU A 152 5.27 -20.71 -2.32
N ALA A 153 5.50 -22.02 -2.16
CA ALA A 153 4.47 -23.04 -2.11
C ALA A 153 4.23 -23.59 -0.69
N ASN A 154 4.81 -22.98 0.32
CA ASN A 154 4.67 -23.37 1.70
C ASN A 154 3.95 -22.26 2.50
N GLU A 155 2.82 -22.59 3.14
CA GLU A 155 1.99 -21.65 3.90
C GLU A 155 2.74 -20.92 5.03
N LYS A 156 3.75 -21.59 5.66
CA LYS A 156 4.55 -20.98 6.73
C LYS A 156 5.52 -19.92 6.20
N TRP A 157 6.08 -20.14 5.00
CA TRP A 157 7.09 -19.27 4.41
C TRP A 157 6.52 -18.18 3.53
N TRP A 158 5.33 -18.35 2.98
CA TRP A 158 4.78 -17.44 2.00
C TRP A 158 4.67 -15.99 2.53
N ARG A 159 4.07 -15.78 3.71
CA ARG A 159 3.92 -14.43 4.29
C ARG A 159 5.25 -13.76 4.64
N PRO A 160 6.19 -14.39 5.36
CA PRO A 160 7.52 -13.81 5.58
C PRO A 160 8.23 -13.40 4.28
N ILE A 161 8.19 -14.25 3.26
CA ILE A 161 8.78 -13.97 1.95
C ILE A 161 8.05 -12.81 1.27
N PHE A 162 6.72 -12.82 1.29
CA PHE A 162 5.92 -11.71 0.76
C PHE A 162 6.30 -10.37 1.39
N TYR A 163 6.40 -10.30 2.72
CA TYR A 163 6.82 -9.08 3.41
C TYR A 163 8.24 -8.65 3.04
N MET A 164 9.17 -9.59 2.97
CA MET A 164 10.55 -9.31 2.55
C MET A 164 10.59 -8.69 1.14
N ILE A 165 9.86 -9.28 0.19
CA ILE A 165 9.81 -8.78 -1.20
C ILE A 165 9.14 -7.40 -1.24
N ALA A 166 8.03 -7.23 -0.55
CA ALA A 166 7.26 -5.99 -0.54
C ALA A 166 8.07 -4.83 0.08
N VAL A 167 8.71 -5.08 1.22
CA VAL A 167 9.58 -4.12 1.88
C VAL A 167 10.76 -3.74 0.98
N TRP A 168 11.47 -4.73 0.41
CA TRP A 168 12.57 -4.47 -0.52
C TRP A 168 12.14 -3.59 -1.69
N LYS A 169 10.92 -3.80 -2.20
CA LYS A 169 10.39 -3.02 -3.31
C LYS A 169 10.00 -1.59 -2.92
N ASP A 170 9.35 -1.40 -1.79
CA ASP A 170 8.62 -0.16 -1.50
C ASP A 170 9.31 0.75 -0.45
N ILE A 171 10.19 0.21 0.40
CA ILE A 171 10.84 0.94 1.50
C ILE A 171 11.61 2.18 1.02
N GLY A 172 12.31 2.07 -0.12
CA GLY A 172 13.07 3.17 -0.69
C GLY A 172 12.20 4.36 -1.07
N TRP A 173 11.04 4.11 -1.67
CA TRP A 173 10.09 5.16 -2.03
C TRP A 173 9.54 5.90 -0.82
N GLY A 174 9.12 5.16 0.22
CA GLY A 174 8.67 5.75 1.48
C GLY A 174 9.73 6.64 2.13
N THR A 175 10.99 6.27 2.01
CA THR A 175 12.15 6.99 2.57
C THR A 175 12.30 8.41 2.01
N ILE A 176 11.91 8.68 0.75
CA ILE A 176 12.05 10.00 0.11
C ILE A 176 11.32 11.07 0.91
N ILE A 177 10.09 10.80 1.34
CA ILE A 177 9.26 11.77 2.08
C ILE A 177 9.89 12.08 3.44
N TYR A 178 10.41 11.07 4.12
CA TYR A 178 11.05 11.26 5.42
C TYR A 178 12.40 11.99 5.32
N ILE A 179 13.21 11.75 4.27
CA ILE A 179 14.43 12.52 4.01
C ILE A 179 14.10 14.00 3.75
N ALA A 180 13.02 14.28 3.03
CA ALA A 180 12.57 15.65 2.82
C ALA A 180 12.15 16.32 4.14
N ALA A 181 11.44 15.60 5.02
CA ALA A 181 11.07 16.09 6.34
C ALA A 181 12.30 16.31 7.24
N LEU A 182 13.28 15.40 7.21
CA LEU A 182 14.54 15.53 7.96
C LEU A 182 15.34 16.77 7.55
N SER A 183 15.30 17.13 6.28
CA SER A 183 15.99 18.33 5.78
C SER A 183 15.42 19.64 6.34
N GLY A 184 14.23 19.63 6.93
CA GLY A 184 13.60 20.77 7.59
C GLY A 184 13.82 20.84 9.09
N VAL A 185 14.54 19.87 9.68
CA VAL A 185 14.81 19.85 11.13
C VAL A 185 15.86 20.91 11.48
N ASP A 186 15.60 21.62 12.56
CA ASP A 186 16.48 22.68 13.06
C ASP A 186 17.81 22.12 13.57
N MET A 187 18.88 22.48 12.90
CA MET A 187 20.24 22.04 13.24
C MET A 187 20.78 22.71 14.50
N GLU A 188 20.34 23.92 14.85
CA GLU A 188 20.80 24.63 16.05
C GLU A 188 20.44 23.85 17.32
N GLN A 189 19.24 23.24 17.36
CA GLN A 189 18.84 22.36 18.46
C GLN A 189 19.73 21.11 18.55
N HIS A 190 20.14 20.56 17.42
CA HIS A 190 21.06 19.40 17.38
C HIS A 190 22.46 19.76 17.88
N GLU A 191 22.96 20.94 17.53
CA GLU A 191 24.26 21.43 17.99
C GLU A 191 24.25 21.71 19.50
N ALA A 192 23.18 22.34 20.01
CA ALA A 192 23.01 22.56 21.45
C ALA A 192 22.98 21.23 22.22
N ALA A 193 22.24 20.25 21.75
CA ALA A 193 22.17 18.92 22.38
C ALA A 193 23.54 18.20 22.37
N VAL A 194 24.37 18.40 21.35
CA VAL A 194 25.75 17.87 21.34
C VAL A 194 26.59 18.52 22.44
N LEU A 195 26.48 19.83 22.63
CA LEU A 195 27.18 20.54 23.71
C LEU A 195 26.73 20.08 25.10
N ASP A 196 25.45 19.72 25.23
CA ASP A 196 24.88 19.13 26.45
C ASP A 196 25.27 17.64 26.65
N GLY A 197 26.06 17.07 25.76
CA GLY A 197 26.53 15.67 25.85
C GLY A 197 25.54 14.61 25.39
N ALA A 198 24.47 14.97 24.65
CA ALA A 198 23.51 14.03 24.14
C ALA A 198 24.14 13.11 23.07
N THR A 199 23.91 11.81 23.23
CA THR A 199 24.32 10.78 22.25
C THR A 199 23.50 10.90 20.94
N ARG A 200 23.99 10.32 19.86
CA ARG A 200 23.27 10.28 18.58
C ARG A 200 21.88 9.68 18.72
N PHE A 201 21.76 8.57 19.44
CA PHE A 201 20.49 7.89 19.67
C PHE A 201 19.49 8.77 20.45
N GLN A 202 19.96 9.48 21.47
CA GLN A 202 19.13 10.43 22.22
C GLN A 202 18.63 11.56 21.33
N ARG A 203 19.48 12.13 20.48
CA ARG A 203 19.07 13.19 19.53
C ARG A 203 18.03 12.68 18.53
N VAL A 204 18.17 11.45 18.02
CA VAL A 204 17.17 10.84 17.12
C VAL A 204 15.83 10.71 17.85
N ILE A 205 15.79 10.17 19.07
CA ILE A 205 14.54 9.90 19.78
C ILE A 205 13.87 11.18 20.29
N TYR A 206 14.66 12.11 20.86
CA TYR A 206 14.09 13.26 21.57
C TYR A 206 14.02 14.54 20.73
N LEU A 207 14.72 14.64 19.60
CA LEU A 207 14.69 15.81 18.71
C LEU A 207 14.18 15.43 17.32
N THR A 208 14.84 14.51 16.63
CA THR A 208 14.54 14.21 15.21
C THR A 208 13.16 13.61 15.02
N LEU A 209 12.85 12.51 15.71
CA LEU A 209 11.56 11.81 15.54
C LEU A 209 10.37 12.69 15.96
N PRO A 210 10.39 13.43 17.09
CA PRO A 210 9.34 14.39 17.40
C PRO A 210 9.18 15.49 16.35
N ALA A 211 10.29 16.04 15.82
CA ALA A 211 10.24 17.09 14.81
C ALA A 211 9.55 16.66 13.51
N ILE A 212 9.71 15.39 13.08
CA ILE A 212 9.09 14.86 11.89
C ILE A 212 7.79 14.08 12.16
N SER A 213 7.31 14.04 13.39
CA SER A 213 6.16 13.21 13.80
C SER A 213 4.90 13.53 13.01
N GLY A 214 4.63 14.81 12.72
CA GLY A 214 3.51 15.22 11.86
C GLY A 214 3.57 14.61 10.47
N THR A 215 4.77 14.58 9.85
CA THR A 215 4.97 13.92 8.56
C THR A 215 4.78 12.41 8.66
N ILE A 216 5.29 11.77 9.71
CA ILE A 216 5.12 10.32 9.92
C ILE A 216 3.63 9.96 9.98
N VAL A 217 2.86 10.68 10.78
CA VAL A 217 1.43 10.44 10.96
C VAL A 217 0.67 10.69 9.64
N THR A 218 0.98 11.78 8.95
CA THR A 218 0.35 12.10 7.66
C THR A 218 0.58 10.99 6.64
N VAL A 219 1.83 10.56 6.45
CA VAL A 219 2.17 9.48 5.51
C VAL A 219 1.53 8.16 5.92
N PHE A 220 1.51 7.85 7.21
CA PHE A 220 0.85 6.65 7.72
C PHE A 220 -0.64 6.63 7.39
N ILE A 221 -1.37 7.74 7.58
CA ILE A 221 -2.80 7.84 7.27
C ILE A 221 -3.05 7.74 5.76
N LEU A 222 -2.23 8.40 4.93
CA LEU A 222 -2.34 8.30 3.48
C LEU A 222 -2.12 6.86 2.98
N ASN A 223 -1.18 6.13 3.59
CA ASN A 223 -0.95 4.72 3.29
C ASN A 223 -2.07 3.82 3.85
N LEU A 224 -2.64 4.17 5.00
CA LEU A 224 -3.78 3.47 5.58
C LEU A 224 -5.02 3.53 4.65
N ALA A 225 -5.22 4.62 3.93
CA ALA A 225 -6.28 4.75 2.94
C ALA A 225 -6.19 3.72 1.80
N LYS A 226 -4.98 3.26 1.49
CA LYS A 226 -4.68 2.29 0.43
C LYS A 226 -4.38 0.89 0.95
N VAL A 227 -4.45 0.69 2.27
CA VAL A 227 -3.95 -0.52 2.94
C VAL A 227 -4.63 -1.80 2.47
N LEU A 228 -5.91 -1.73 2.07
CA LEU A 228 -6.65 -2.88 1.56
C LEU A 228 -6.44 -3.16 0.05
N ASN A 229 -5.60 -2.39 -0.63
CA ASN A 229 -5.30 -2.56 -2.05
C ASN A 229 -4.06 -3.45 -2.21
N LEU A 230 -4.27 -4.76 -2.34
CA LEU A 230 -3.19 -5.77 -2.41
C LEU A 230 -3.33 -6.71 -3.62
N PHE A 231 -4.05 -6.32 -4.68
CA PHE A 231 -4.28 -7.23 -5.80
C PHE A 231 -2.98 -7.68 -6.46
N ASP A 232 -2.23 -6.74 -7.07
CA ASP A 232 -1.05 -7.07 -7.88
C ASP A 232 0.01 -7.89 -7.13
N PRO A 233 0.47 -7.46 -5.94
CA PRO A 233 1.53 -8.18 -5.23
C PRO A 233 1.12 -9.60 -4.83
N VAL A 234 -0.12 -9.77 -4.40
CA VAL A 234 -0.61 -11.09 -3.99
C VAL A 234 -0.88 -11.95 -5.21
N TRP A 235 -1.54 -11.42 -6.24
CA TRP A 235 -1.92 -12.17 -7.44
C TRP A 235 -0.73 -12.83 -8.15
N VAL A 236 0.40 -12.12 -8.25
CA VAL A 236 1.59 -12.63 -8.94
C VAL A 236 2.43 -13.62 -8.11
N LEU A 237 2.29 -13.60 -6.78
CA LEU A 237 3.05 -14.45 -5.86
C LEU A 237 2.24 -15.62 -5.28
N GLN A 238 0.89 -15.58 -5.41
CA GLN A 238 0.06 -16.65 -4.90
C GLN A 238 0.02 -17.86 -5.85
N ASN A 239 -0.28 -19.03 -5.30
CA ASN A 239 -0.55 -20.26 -6.03
C ASN A 239 -1.55 -21.12 -5.23
N SER A 240 -2.03 -22.21 -5.84
CA SER A 240 -3.04 -23.08 -5.24
C SER A 240 -2.63 -23.70 -3.89
N MET A 241 -1.33 -23.90 -3.65
CA MET A 241 -0.82 -24.53 -2.40
C MET A 241 -0.86 -23.59 -1.20
N VAL A 242 -0.89 -22.28 -1.41
CA VAL A 242 -0.86 -21.26 -0.35
C VAL A 242 -2.11 -20.38 -0.33
N ILE A 243 -3.14 -20.72 -1.10
CA ILE A 243 -4.37 -19.93 -1.22
C ILE A 243 -5.00 -19.64 0.16
N ASN A 244 -4.87 -20.55 1.09
CA ASN A 244 -5.40 -20.39 2.43
C ASN A 244 -4.78 -19.23 3.22
N THR A 245 -3.52 -18.90 2.98
CA THR A 245 -2.76 -17.88 3.68
C THR A 245 -2.52 -16.63 2.86
N SER A 246 -2.66 -16.74 1.54
CA SER A 246 -2.36 -15.66 0.58
C SER A 246 -3.60 -14.96 0.04
N ASP A 247 -4.77 -15.64 -0.05
CA ASP A 247 -5.95 -15.05 -0.65
C ASP A 247 -6.43 -13.83 0.12
N VAL A 248 -6.61 -12.72 -0.59
CA VAL A 248 -7.05 -11.43 -0.04
C VAL A 248 -8.36 -11.00 -0.68
N LEU A 249 -9.03 -9.99 -0.11
CA LEU A 249 -10.33 -9.53 -0.62
C LEU A 249 -10.31 -9.20 -2.11
N GLU A 250 -9.26 -8.59 -2.62
CA GLU A 250 -9.20 -8.21 -4.03
C GLU A 250 -9.04 -9.42 -4.96
N THR A 251 -8.22 -10.41 -4.58
CA THR A 251 -8.09 -11.66 -5.35
C THR A 251 -9.36 -12.49 -5.26
N TYR A 252 -10.00 -12.54 -4.09
CA TYR A 252 -11.30 -13.17 -3.89
C TYR A 252 -12.39 -12.52 -4.75
N VAL A 253 -12.51 -11.17 -4.71
CA VAL A 253 -13.46 -10.40 -5.52
C VAL A 253 -13.25 -10.64 -7.02
N TYR A 254 -12.00 -10.67 -7.46
CA TYR A 254 -11.66 -10.97 -8.85
C TYR A 254 -12.11 -12.38 -9.26
N LEU A 255 -11.82 -13.38 -8.44
CA LEU A 255 -12.17 -14.79 -8.74
C LEU A 255 -13.68 -15.00 -8.78
N ILE A 256 -14.44 -14.49 -7.82
CA ILE A 256 -15.91 -14.66 -7.81
C ILE A 256 -16.60 -13.79 -8.86
N GLY A 257 -16.08 -12.58 -9.11
CA GLY A 257 -16.67 -11.61 -10.03
C GLY A 257 -16.39 -11.96 -11.49
N ILE A 258 -15.11 -12.02 -11.86
CA ILE A 258 -14.70 -12.17 -13.25
C ILE A 258 -14.74 -13.66 -13.64
N SER A 259 -14.04 -14.53 -12.92
CA SER A 259 -13.97 -15.95 -13.25
C SER A 259 -15.27 -16.68 -12.93
N GLY A 260 -15.97 -16.30 -11.85
CA GLY A 260 -17.24 -16.90 -11.43
C GLY A 260 -18.49 -16.23 -12.02
N SER A 261 -18.36 -15.14 -12.77
CA SER A 261 -19.45 -14.35 -13.36
C SER A 261 -20.53 -13.90 -12.36
N LYS A 262 -20.17 -13.74 -11.07
CA LYS A 262 -21.05 -13.31 -9.99
C LYS A 262 -20.87 -11.83 -9.67
N TYR A 263 -21.17 -10.98 -10.64
CA TYR A 263 -20.87 -9.55 -10.58
C TYR A 263 -21.55 -8.83 -9.41
N GLY A 264 -22.81 -9.12 -9.10
CA GLY A 264 -23.51 -8.54 -7.96
C GLY A 264 -22.82 -8.87 -6.62
N LEU A 265 -22.39 -10.13 -6.43
CA LEU A 265 -21.68 -10.56 -5.22
C LEU A 265 -20.30 -9.90 -5.10
N SER A 266 -19.55 -9.83 -6.22
CA SER A 266 -18.26 -9.19 -6.32
C SER A 266 -18.35 -7.69 -6.01
N THR A 267 -19.37 -7.00 -6.56
CA THR A 267 -19.61 -5.58 -6.29
C THR A 267 -19.98 -5.34 -4.83
N ALA A 268 -20.77 -6.23 -4.21
CA ALA A 268 -21.08 -6.15 -2.79
C ALA A 268 -19.83 -6.29 -1.91
N ALA A 269 -18.91 -7.19 -2.26
CA ALA A 269 -17.63 -7.34 -1.56
C ALA A 269 -16.73 -6.11 -1.74
N GLY A 270 -16.68 -5.52 -2.94
CA GLY A 270 -15.97 -4.27 -3.21
C GLY A 270 -16.55 -3.08 -2.42
N LEU A 271 -17.88 -2.99 -2.34
CA LEU A 271 -18.54 -1.96 -1.53
C LEU A 271 -18.23 -2.12 -0.04
N PHE A 272 -18.30 -3.35 0.47
CA PHE A 272 -17.88 -3.65 1.84
C PHE A 272 -16.45 -3.22 2.12
N LYS A 273 -15.50 -3.57 1.22
CA LYS A 273 -14.09 -3.13 1.31
C LYS A 273 -13.98 -1.61 1.39
N SER A 274 -14.73 -0.89 0.55
CA SER A 274 -14.71 0.59 0.54
C SER A 274 -15.20 1.17 1.86
N VAL A 275 -16.27 0.62 2.45
CA VAL A 275 -16.77 1.03 3.76
C VAL A 275 -15.71 0.81 4.85
N ILE A 276 -15.05 -0.35 4.85
CA ILE A 276 -13.97 -0.64 5.81
C ILE A 276 -12.79 0.32 5.61
N SER A 277 -12.40 0.62 4.37
CA SER A 277 -11.33 1.59 4.09
C SER A 277 -11.66 2.97 4.66
N ILE A 278 -12.88 3.46 4.47
CA ILE A 278 -13.35 4.75 5.02
C ILE A 278 -13.29 4.73 6.56
N LEU A 279 -13.75 3.65 7.19
CA LEU A 279 -13.71 3.49 8.64
C LEU A 279 -12.26 3.49 9.16
N LEU A 280 -11.35 2.77 8.52
CA LEU A 280 -9.93 2.75 8.89
C LEU A 280 -9.30 4.14 8.82
N VAL A 281 -9.58 4.88 7.75
CA VAL A 281 -9.09 6.26 7.59
C VAL A 281 -9.67 7.18 8.64
N ALA A 282 -10.98 7.12 8.90
CA ALA A 282 -11.63 7.94 9.91
C ALA A 282 -11.07 7.66 11.32
N ILE A 283 -10.85 6.39 11.66
CA ILE A 283 -10.21 5.99 12.92
C ILE A 283 -8.77 6.51 12.96
N GLY A 284 -7.99 6.33 11.89
CA GLY A 284 -6.63 6.82 11.78
C GLY A 284 -6.54 8.33 11.96
N ASN A 285 -7.40 9.10 11.30
CA ASN A 285 -7.45 10.55 11.43
C ASN A 285 -7.81 11.01 12.85
N LYS A 286 -8.77 10.34 13.50
CA LYS A 286 -9.12 10.62 14.89
C LYS A 286 -7.98 10.32 15.87
N LEU A 287 -7.21 9.26 15.62
CA LEU A 287 -6.02 8.93 16.40
C LEU A 287 -4.90 9.96 16.17
N SER A 288 -4.70 10.42 14.93
CA SER A 288 -3.77 11.50 14.60
C SER A 288 -4.05 12.73 15.43
N LYS A 289 -5.28 13.23 15.39
CA LYS A 289 -5.68 14.42 16.18
C LYS A 289 -5.36 14.26 17.66
N LYS A 290 -5.53 13.06 18.22
CA LYS A 290 -5.23 12.79 19.63
C LYS A 290 -3.72 12.76 19.92
N LEU A 291 -2.89 12.33 18.98
CA LEU A 291 -1.45 12.15 19.16
C LEU A 291 -0.63 13.38 18.78
N THR A 292 -1.00 14.07 17.71
CA THR A 292 -0.24 15.21 17.16
C THR A 292 -0.96 16.55 17.34
N GLY A 293 -2.23 16.53 17.74
CA GLY A 293 -3.07 17.75 17.83
C GLY A 293 -3.64 18.21 16.49
N GLU A 294 -3.25 17.60 15.38
CA GLU A 294 -3.65 17.97 14.01
C GLU A 294 -4.50 16.89 13.34
N GLU A 295 -5.49 17.32 12.59
CA GLU A 295 -6.24 16.47 11.64
C GLU A 295 -5.49 16.46 10.29
N VAL A 296 -5.38 15.29 9.71
CA VAL A 296 -4.70 15.13 8.39
C VAL A 296 -5.69 15.26 7.24
N LEU A 297 -6.97 14.94 7.49
CA LEU A 297 -8.06 14.97 6.52
C LEU A 297 -9.26 15.73 7.08
#